data_4f00f995af9951397706ee44cd9a5e44
#
_entry.id   4f00f995af9951397706ee44cd9a5e44
#
_cell.length_a   1.000
_cell.length_b   1.000
_cell.length_c   1.000
_cell.angle_alpha   90.00
_cell.angle_beta   90.00
_cell.angle_gamma   90.00
#
_symmetry.space_group_name_H-M   'P 1'
#
loop_
_entity.id
_entity.type
_entity.pdbx_description
1 polymer ?
#
loop_
_entity_poly.entity_id
_entity_poly.type
_entity_poly.pdbx_seq_one_letter_code
_entity_poly.pdbx_strand_id
1 'polypeptide(L)'
;WDAIDELNNLAHKPLVERSVGGRGGGGAKLSEEGERVLRLYQRLQALQTQLLETPEETSDLALLSRLMLRTSARNQLHGEVSSITPFGRNDMIKLALAGGQSIDVQITHDSTLRLELEQGTHVFALIKASWLELLPSDQSATPGYNCLTGNVEEILDGEDGPSEVRIGLASSQTLCAVAEPDHLKALKIKAGSEVKVQFAPSYVLIGTPL
;
A
#
# COMPACT_ATOMS: atom_id res chain seq x y z
N TRP A 1 -2.10 10.85 22.76
CA TRP A 1 -0.66 10.68 23.01
C TRP A 1 0.00 9.78 21.98
N ASP A 2 -0.72 8.82 21.39
CA ASP A 2 -0.21 7.84 20.45
C ASP A 2 0.41 8.49 19.21
N ALA A 3 -0.21 9.55 18.66
CA ALA A 3 0.34 10.31 17.53
C ALA A 3 1.69 10.99 17.83
N ILE A 4 1.94 11.41 19.08
CA ILE A 4 3.24 11.98 19.50
C ILE A 4 4.29 10.88 19.55
N ASP A 5 3.94 9.70 20.04
CA ASP A 5 4.85 8.56 20.08
C ASP A 5 5.20 8.08 18.67
N GLU A 6 4.21 8.02 17.78
CA GLU A 6 4.44 7.71 16.36
C GLU A 6 5.40 8.71 15.69
N LEU A 7 5.16 10.02 15.87
CA LEU A 7 6.02 11.05 15.30
C LEU A 7 7.47 10.96 15.84
N ASN A 8 7.61 10.74 17.14
CA ASN A 8 8.93 10.62 17.76
C ASN A 8 9.66 9.34 17.34
N ASN A 9 8.93 8.26 17.04
CA ASN A 9 9.50 7.01 16.55
C ASN A 9 10.03 7.10 15.10
N LEU A 10 9.52 8.05 14.31
CA LEU A 10 9.98 8.28 12.95
C LEU A 10 11.24 9.14 12.87
N ALA A 11 11.59 9.83 13.94
CA ALA A 11 12.69 10.81 13.97
C ALA A 11 13.90 10.32 14.78
N HIS A 12 15.10 10.74 14.41
CA HIS A 12 16.32 10.45 15.16
C HIS A 12 16.38 11.18 16.52
N LYS A 13 15.67 12.29 16.65
CA LYS A 13 15.53 13.08 17.87
C LYS A 13 14.05 13.35 18.09
N PRO A 14 13.58 13.41 19.35
CA PRO A 14 12.18 13.72 19.63
C PRO A 14 11.75 15.02 18.97
N LEU A 15 10.65 14.99 18.21
CA LEU A 15 10.04 16.17 17.58
C LEU A 15 9.14 16.91 18.57
N VAL A 16 8.54 16.16 19.50
CA VAL A 16 7.64 16.68 20.52
C VAL A 16 8.13 16.28 21.91
N GLU A 17 8.29 17.27 22.77
CA GLU A 17 8.62 17.08 24.18
C GLU A 17 7.36 17.11 25.03
N ARG A 18 7.26 16.17 25.96
CA ARG A 18 6.20 16.15 26.96
C ARG A 18 6.60 16.95 28.18
N SER A 19 5.76 17.84 28.65
CA SER A 19 5.93 18.47 29.94
C SER A 19 5.10 17.74 30.99
N VAL A 20 5.75 17.29 32.07
CA VAL A 20 5.05 16.74 33.24
C VAL A 20 4.37 17.91 33.95
N GLY A 21 3.06 17.98 33.91
CA GLY A 21 2.29 19.05 34.55
C GLY A 21 2.08 18.79 36.03
N GLY A 22 2.18 19.85 36.83
CA GLY A 22 1.58 19.90 38.15
C GLY A 22 0.03 19.94 38.08
N ARG A 23 -0.65 20.45 39.13
CA ARG A 23 -2.12 20.48 39.35
C ARG A 23 -3.04 20.88 38.17
N GLY A 24 -2.50 21.14 36.95
CA GLY A 24 -3.25 21.58 35.76
C GLY A 24 -3.13 20.66 34.53
N GLY A 25 -2.48 19.50 34.60
CA GLY A 25 -2.29 18.58 33.45
C GLY A 25 -0.98 18.76 32.71
N GLY A 26 -0.45 17.68 32.11
CA GLY A 26 0.73 17.70 31.25
C GLY A 26 0.44 18.33 29.88
N GLY A 27 1.43 19.04 29.32
CA GLY A 27 1.40 19.61 27.98
C GLY A 27 2.37 18.92 27.03
N ALA A 28 2.25 19.23 25.76
CA ALA A 28 3.22 18.89 24.73
C ALA A 28 3.68 20.16 24.04
N LYS A 29 4.97 20.22 23.66
CA LYS A 29 5.53 21.32 22.88
C LYS A 29 6.46 20.75 21.83
N LEU A 30 6.62 21.45 20.72
CA LEU A 30 7.64 21.11 19.74
C LEU A 30 9.03 21.30 20.35
N SER A 31 9.91 20.35 20.05
CA SER A 31 11.35 20.53 20.29
C SER A 31 11.94 21.46 19.22
N GLU A 32 13.18 21.88 19.38
CA GLU A 32 13.92 22.64 18.36
C GLU A 32 13.96 21.87 17.01
N GLU A 33 14.14 20.53 17.07
CA GLU A 33 14.09 19.66 15.90
C GLU A 33 12.69 19.60 15.30
N GLY A 34 11.65 19.52 16.12
CA GLY A 34 10.25 19.55 15.69
C GLY A 34 9.91 20.85 14.95
N GLU A 35 10.35 22.00 15.48
CA GLU A 35 10.17 23.28 14.79
C GLU A 35 10.93 23.34 13.45
N ARG A 36 12.13 22.78 13.39
CA ARG A 36 12.91 22.70 12.14
C ARG A 36 12.19 21.86 11.09
N VAL A 37 11.69 20.69 11.49
CA VAL A 37 10.95 19.78 10.60
C VAL A 37 9.63 20.43 10.13
N LEU A 38 8.90 21.10 11.02
CA LEU A 38 7.68 21.82 10.66
C LEU A 38 7.93 22.91 9.61
N ARG A 39 9.00 23.71 9.80
CA ARG A 39 9.38 24.72 8.79
C ARG A 39 9.73 24.09 7.44
N LEU A 40 10.39 22.93 7.43
CA LEU A 40 10.70 22.19 6.20
C LEU A 40 9.44 21.71 5.52
N TYR A 41 8.52 21.10 6.28
CA TYR A 41 7.24 20.64 5.77
C TYR A 41 6.41 21.75 5.12
N GLN A 42 6.31 22.90 5.80
CA GLN A 42 5.60 24.08 5.25
C GLN A 42 6.22 24.58 3.93
N ARG A 43 7.55 24.53 3.79
CA ARG A 43 8.23 24.88 2.53
C ARG A 43 7.93 23.87 1.43
N LEU A 44 7.91 22.57 1.76
CA LEU A 44 7.56 21.53 0.80
C LEU A 44 6.12 21.68 0.33
N GLN A 45 5.17 21.94 1.23
CA GLN A 45 3.78 22.20 0.87
C GLN A 45 3.64 23.42 -0.07
N ALA A 46 4.33 24.50 0.24
CA ALA A 46 4.31 25.70 -0.63
C ALA A 46 4.85 25.40 -2.04
N LEU A 47 5.93 24.61 -2.13
CA LEU A 47 6.48 24.18 -3.43
C LEU A 47 5.52 23.25 -4.17
N GLN A 48 4.89 22.29 -3.47
CA GLN A 48 3.88 21.43 -4.06
C GLN A 48 2.70 22.22 -4.62
N THR A 49 2.20 23.20 -3.87
CA THR A 49 1.10 24.07 -4.33
C THR A 49 1.48 24.84 -5.60
N GLN A 50 2.73 25.34 -5.68
CA GLN A 50 3.22 26.03 -6.87
C GLN A 50 3.36 25.10 -8.09
N LEU A 51 3.71 23.83 -7.87
CA LEU A 51 3.85 22.82 -8.94
C LEU A 51 2.51 22.23 -9.40
N LEU A 52 1.42 22.44 -8.65
CA LEU A 52 0.08 21.92 -8.96
C LEU A 52 -0.78 22.89 -9.80
N GLU A 53 -0.19 23.93 -10.38
CA GLU A 53 -0.94 24.94 -11.15
C GLU A 53 -1.48 24.42 -12.49
N THR A 54 -0.97 23.27 -13.00
CA THR A 54 -1.48 22.65 -14.23
C THR A 54 -1.85 21.16 -14.02
N PRO A 55 -2.88 20.64 -14.74
CA PRO A 55 -3.28 19.22 -14.63
C PRO A 55 -2.18 18.23 -15.05
N GLU A 56 -1.30 18.61 -15.97
CA GLU A 56 -0.19 17.79 -16.44
C GLU A 56 0.86 17.64 -15.34
N GLU A 57 1.21 18.71 -14.65
CA GLU A 57 2.15 18.70 -13.52
C GLU A 57 1.63 17.86 -12.34
N THR A 58 0.31 17.84 -12.11
CA THR A 58 -0.33 16.97 -11.09
C THR A 58 -0.11 15.50 -11.39
N SER A 59 -0.23 15.09 -12.66
CA SER A 59 0.03 13.71 -13.10
C SER A 59 1.49 13.33 -12.90
N ASP A 60 2.42 14.23 -13.22
CA ASP A 60 3.85 14.01 -13.09
C ASP A 60 4.31 13.94 -11.63
N LEU A 61 3.75 14.75 -10.75
CA LEU A 61 3.99 14.67 -9.31
C LEU A 61 3.48 13.37 -8.71
N ALA A 62 2.29 12.89 -9.13
CA ALA A 62 1.78 11.60 -8.73
C ALA A 62 2.70 10.46 -9.19
N LEU A 63 3.28 10.56 -10.38
CA LEU A 63 4.28 9.60 -10.88
C LEU A 63 5.58 9.67 -10.05
N LEU A 64 6.09 10.86 -9.76
CA LEU A 64 7.28 11.04 -8.93
C LEU A 64 7.07 10.51 -7.51
N SER A 65 5.92 10.74 -6.90
CA SER A 65 5.58 10.19 -5.58
C SER A 65 5.61 8.66 -5.56
N ARG A 66 5.17 8.01 -6.65
CA ARG A 66 5.28 6.56 -6.83
C ARG A 66 6.73 6.08 -6.87
N LEU A 67 7.60 6.80 -7.58
CA LEU A 67 9.01 6.46 -7.69
C LEU A 67 9.78 6.68 -6.38
N MET A 68 9.29 7.57 -5.51
CA MET A 68 9.92 7.86 -4.21
C MET A 68 9.52 6.89 -3.09
N LEU A 69 8.43 6.11 -3.26
CA LEU A 69 7.99 5.15 -2.26
C LEU A 69 8.86 3.88 -2.30
N ARG A 70 9.86 3.81 -1.43
CA ARG A 70 10.72 2.64 -1.26
C ARG A 70 10.21 1.78 -0.10
N THR A 71 9.73 0.59 -0.40
CA THR A 71 9.16 -0.34 0.57
C THR A 71 9.63 -1.77 0.27
N SER A 72 9.51 -2.66 1.25
CA SER A 72 9.76 -4.09 1.07
C SER A 72 8.60 -4.83 0.38
N ALA A 73 7.46 -4.17 0.18
CA ALA A 73 6.37 -4.74 -0.59
C ALA A 73 6.72 -4.66 -2.09
N ARG A 74 6.85 -5.82 -2.73
CA ARG A 74 7.19 -5.93 -4.15
C ARG A 74 6.04 -5.51 -5.06
N ASN A 75 4.81 -5.64 -4.57
CA ASN A 75 3.61 -5.29 -5.32
C ASN A 75 3.09 -3.94 -4.84
N GLN A 76 3.01 -3.01 -5.77
CA GLN A 76 2.47 -1.68 -5.58
C GLN A 76 1.44 -1.43 -6.68
N LEU A 77 0.16 -1.58 -6.34
CA LEU A 77 -0.94 -1.38 -7.26
C LEU A 77 -1.57 -0.01 -7.00
N HIS A 78 -1.65 0.82 -8.02
CA HIS A 78 -2.40 2.06 -7.95
C HIS A 78 -3.89 1.76 -8.09
N GLY A 79 -4.70 2.34 -7.22
CA GLY A 79 -6.15 2.20 -7.25
C GLY A 79 -6.86 3.45 -6.72
N GLU A 80 -8.15 3.49 -6.94
CA GLU A 80 -9.06 4.52 -6.46
C GLU A 80 -10.04 3.89 -5.46
N VAL A 81 -10.28 4.56 -4.35
CA VAL A 81 -11.29 4.14 -3.37
C VAL A 81 -12.69 4.25 -3.99
N SER A 82 -13.32 3.10 -4.25
CA SER A 82 -14.69 3.07 -4.80
C SER A 82 -15.77 3.01 -3.72
N SER A 83 -15.47 2.43 -2.55
CA SER A 83 -16.37 2.45 -1.40
C SER A 83 -15.61 2.15 -0.10
N ILE A 84 -16.19 2.61 1.01
CA ILE A 84 -15.73 2.34 2.37
C ILE A 84 -16.93 1.79 3.15
N THR A 85 -16.78 0.60 3.73
CA THR A 85 -17.86 -0.05 4.48
C THR A 85 -17.35 -0.41 5.88
N PRO A 86 -18.00 0.07 6.95
CA PRO A 86 -17.63 -0.29 8.32
C PRO A 86 -17.70 -1.81 8.56
N PHE A 87 -16.67 -2.36 9.20
CA PHE A 87 -16.55 -3.77 9.54
C PHE A 87 -16.01 -3.96 10.98
N GLY A 88 -16.86 -3.79 11.95
CA GLY A 88 -16.48 -3.83 13.37
C GLY A 88 -15.55 -2.68 13.76
N ARG A 89 -14.32 -2.99 14.19
CA ARG A 89 -13.28 -2.00 14.48
C ARG A 89 -12.46 -1.60 13.24
N ASN A 90 -12.72 -2.25 12.14
CA ASN A 90 -12.06 -2.02 10.87
C ASN A 90 -13.02 -1.39 9.88
N ASP A 91 -12.49 -0.99 8.74
CA ASP A 91 -13.24 -0.67 7.55
C ASP A 91 -12.80 -1.62 6.43
N MET A 92 -13.75 -1.98 5.56
CA MET A 92 -13.49 -2.65 4.31
C MET A 92 -13.49 -1.61 3.21
N ILE A 93 -12.32 -1.36 2.65
CA ILE A 93 -12.10 -0.41 1.57
C ILE A 93 -12.08 -1.18 0.25
N LYS A 94 -12.97 -0.84 -0.68
CA LYS A 94 -12.91 -1.39 -2.03
C LYS A 94 -12.11 -0.45 -2.92
N LEU A 95 -11.06 -0.98 -3.54
CA LEU A 95 -10.22 -0.26 -4.50
C LEU A 95 -10.53 -0.72 -5.92
N ALA A 96 -10.86 0.21 -6.79
CA ALA A 96 -10.91 0.00 -8.23
C ALA A 96 -9.48 0.10 -8.78
N LEU A 97 -9.05 -0.94 -9.50
CA LEU A 97 -7.75 -0.97 -10.17
C LEU A 97 -7.92 -0.65 -11.66
N ALA A 98 -6.85 -0.22 -12.30
CA ALA A 98 -6.82 -0.12 -13.75
C ALA A 98 -7.13 -1.49 -14.38
N GLY A 99 -7.80 -1.52 -15.54
CA GLY A 99 -8.21 -2.75 -16.21
C GLY A 99 -9.50 -3.40 -15.68
N GLY A 100 -10.25 -2.69 -14.81
CA GLY A 100 -11.60 -3.08 -14.38
C GLY A 100 -11.65 -4.13 -13.27
N GLN A 101 -10.49 -4.55 -12.72
CA GLN A 101 -10.44 -5.40 -11.53
C GLN A 101 -10.58 -4.57 -10.26
N SER A 102 -10.94 -5.18 -9.15
CA SER A 102 -11.00 -4.52 -7.84
C SER A 102 -10.48 -5.42 -6.76
N ILE A 103 -10.03 -4.82 -5.68
CA ILE A 103 -9.61 -5.53 -4.46
C ILE A 103 -10.29 -4.92 -3.24
N ASP A 104 -10.52 -5.75 -2.25
CA ASP A 104 -10.97 -5.34 -0.92
C ASP A 104 -9.77 -5.25 0.02
N VAL A 105 -9.73 -4.21 0.81
CA VAL A 105 -8.65 -3.95 1.79
C VAL A 105 -9.26 -3.74 3.16
N GLN A 106 -8.78 -4.48 4.14
CA GLN A 106 -9.23 -4.38 5.52
C GLN A 106 -8.20 -3.62 6.36
N ILE A 107 -8.56 -2.43 6.82
CA ILE A 107 -7.73 -1.60 7.71
C ILE A 107 -8.53 -1.17 8.94
N THR A 108 -7.86 -0.66 9.97
CA THR A 108 -8.56 -0.12 11.13
C THR A 108 -9.31 1.18 10.77
N HIS A 109 -10.44 1.42 11.42
CA HIS A 109 -11.19 2.68 11.24
C HIS A 109 -10.32 3.91 11.50
N ASP A 110 -9.46 3.86 12.51
CA ASP A 110 -8.48 4.91 12.80
C ASP A 110 -7.51 5.17 11.62
N SER A 111 -7.08 4.10 10.93
CA SER A 111 -6.24 4.24 9.73
C SER A 111 -7.01 4.92 8.58
N THR A 112 -8.29 4.60 8.40
CA THR A 112 -9.15 5.28 7.41
C THR A 112 -9.20 6.78 7.66
N LEU A 113 -9.39 7.18 8.92
CA LEU A 113 -9.43 8.60 9.31
C LEU A 113 -8.08 9.29 9.14
N ARG A 114 -6.99 8.66 9.58
CA ARG A 114 -5.63 9.24 9.49
C ARG A 114 -5.14 9.40 8.06
N LEU A 115 -5.53 8.52 7.17
CA LEU A 115 -5.21 8.58 5.74
C LEU A 115 -6.22 9.44 4.97
N GLU A 116 -7.22 10.02 5.66
CA GLU A 116 -8.25 10.87 5.06
C GLU A 116 -8.91 10.20 3.83
N LEU A 117 -9.19 8.88 3.96
CA LEU A 117 -9.73 8.11 2.85
C LEU A 117 -11.20 8.43 2.64
N GLU A 118 -11.52 8.83 1.42
CA GLU A 118 -12.88 9.08 0.93
C GLU A 118 -13.07 8.38 -0.42
N GLN A 119 -14.30 8.24 -0.88
CA GLN A 119 -14.56 7.76 -2.23
C GLN A 119 -13.93 8.70 -3.25
N GLY A 120 -13.19 8.15 -4.21
CA GLY A 120 -12.41 8.89 -5.19
C GLY A 120 -10.94 9.14 -4.77
N THR A 121 -10.54 8.84 -3.53
CA THR A 121 -9.15 8.97 -3.09
C THR A 121 -8.25 8.00 -3.86
N HIS A 122 -7.19 8.52 -4.46
CA HIS A 122 -6.16 7.71 -5.11
C HIS A 122 -5.16 7.18 -4.08
N VAL A 123 -4.90 5.88 -4.11
CA VAL A 123 -4.06 5.19 -3.13
C VAL A 123 -3.14 4.16 -3.79
N PHE A 124 -2.14 3.72 -3.04
CA PHE A 124 -1.31 2.55 -3.37
C PHE A 124 -1.68 1.38 -2.47
N ALA A 125 -2.06 0.26 -3.07
CA ALA A 125 -2.14 -1.01 -2.39
C ALA A 125 -0.77 -1.68 -2.41
N LEU A 126 -0.21 -1.94 -1.23
CA LEU A 126 1.11 -2.53 -1.04
C LEU A 126 0.95 -3.95 -0.53
N ILE A 127 1.48 -4.92 -1.27
CA ILE A 127 1.33 -6.34 -0.93
C ILE A 127 2.70 -7.03 -1.03
N LYS A 128 3.06 -7.81 -0.02
CA LYS A 128 4.29 -8.60 -0.07
C LYS A 128 4.12 -9.77 -1.05
N ALA A 129 5.17 -10.08 -1.81
CA ALA A 129 5.18 -11.17 -2.76
C ALA A 129 4.85 -12.54 -2.12
N SER A 130 5.30 -12.76 -0.88
CA SER A 130 5.03 -13.99 -0.11
C SER A 130 3.60 -14.12 0.44
N TRP A 131 2.77 -13.10 0.30
CA TRP A 131 1.36 -13.13 0.71
C TRP A 131 0.42 -13.45 -0.44
N LEU A 132 0.94 -13.52 -1.65
CA LEU A 132 0.19 -13.90 -2.83
C LEU A 132 0.22 -15.42 -3.01
N GLU A 133 -0.94 -16.01 -3.17
CA GLU A 133 -1.11 -17.43 -3.45
C GLU A 133 -1.56 -17.61 -4.90
N LEU A 134 -0.88 -18.50 -5.61
CA LEU A 134 -1.17 -18.79 -7.02
C LEU A 134 -2.13 -19.96 -7.13
N LEU A 135 -3.15 -19.80 -7.93
CA LEU A 135 -4.13 -20.85 -8.27
C LEU A 135 -4.18 -21.04 -9.79
N PRO A 136 -4.42 -22.26 -10.26
CA PRO A 136 -4.81 -22.48 -11.66
C PRO A 136 -6.07 -21.69 -12.03
N SER A 137 -6.21 -21.29 -13.28
CA SER A 137 -7.33 -20.44 -13.74
C SER A 137 -8.69 -21.10 -13.54
N ASP A 138 -8.78 -22.44 -13.56
CA ASP A 138 -9.99 -23.23 -13.35
C ASP A 138 -10.34 -23.44 -11.86
N GLN A 139 -9.43 -23.15 -10.94
CA GLN A 139 -9.70 -23.28 -9.51
C GLN A 139 -10.47 -22.08 -8.98
N SER A 140 -11.45 -22.34 -8.10
CA SER A 140 -12.16 -21.29 -7.39
C SER A 140 -11.32 -20.66 -6.30
N ALA A 141 -11.37 -19.33 -6.20
CA ALA A 141 -10.73 -18.61 -5.11
C ALA A 141 -11.41 -18.89 -3.77
N THR A 142 -10.66 -18.73 -2.68
CA THR A 142 -11.18 -18.85 -1.31
C THR A 142 -12.23 -17.75 -1.06
N PRO A 143 -13.42 -18.08 -0.53
CA PRO A 143 -14.41 -17.08 -0.19
C PRO A 143 -13.86 -16.00 0.73
N GLY A 144 -14.11 -14.73 0.41
CA GLY A 144 -13.63 -13.57 1.18
C GLY A 144 -12.19 -13.15 0.90
N TYR A 145 -11.49 -13.83 -0.01
CA TYR A 145 -10.18 -13.41 -0.49
C TYR A 145 -10.31 -12.54 -1.75
N ASN A 146 -9.38 -11.64 -1.93
CA ASN A 146 -9.15 -11.00 -3.22
C ASN A 146 -8.71 -12.03 -4.24
N CYS A 147 -9.13 -11.85 -5.48
CA CYS A 147 -8.72 -12.71 -6.58
C CYS A 147 -8.51 -11.86 -7.84
N LEU A 148 -7.26 -11.78 -8.29
CA LEU A 148 -6.89 -11.13 -9.54
C LEU A 148 -6.53 -12.19 -10.57
N THR A 149 -6.89 -11.98 -11.83
CA THR A 149 -6.54 -12.86 -12.93
C THR A 149 -5.43 -12.23 -13.76
N GLY A 150 -4.45 -13.03 -14.15
CA GLY A 150 -3.34 -12.58 -14.99
C GLY A 150 -2.63 -13.74 -15.68
N ASN A 151 -1.62 -13.40 -16.47
CA ASN A 151 -0.79 -14.36 -17.20
C ASN A 151 0.61 -14.38 -16.63
N VAL A 152 1.19 -15.55 -16.41
CA VAL A 152 2.57 -15.71 -15.99
C VAL A 152 3.49 -15.27 -17.13
N GLU A 153 4.21 -14.17 -16.92
CA GLU A 153 5.17 -13.63 -17.87
C GLU A 153 6.51 -14.35 -17.74
N GLU A 154 6.97 -14.55 -16.51
CA GLU A 154 8.28 -15.10 -16.21
C GLU A 154 8.27 -15.85 -14.87
N ILE A 155 9.08 -16.91 -14.78
CA ILE A 155 9.41 -17.59 -13.54
C ILE A 155 10.92 -17.54 -13.38
N LEU A 156 11.40 -16.93 -12.30
CA LEU A 156 12.80 -16.85 -11.92
C LEU A 156 13.06 -17.86 -10.80
N ASP A 157 13.73 -18.95 -11.12
CA ASP A 157 14.06 -19.97 -10.13
C ASP A 157 15.09 -19.47 -9.13
N GLY A 158 14.81 -19.67 -7.85
CA GLY A 158 15.79 -19.47 -6.79
C GLY A 158 16.79 -20.64 -6.79
N GLU A 159 18.09 -20.36 -6.66
CA GLU A 159 19.12 -21.42 -6.61
C GLU A 159 18.93 -22.34 -5.38
N ASP A 160 18.57 -21.75 -4.22
CA ASP A 160 18.35 -22.45 -2.94
C ASP A 160 17.10 -21.91 -2.22
N GLY A 161 15.95 -21.76 -2.92
CA GLY A 161 14.75 -21.22 -2.30
C GLY A 161 13.57 -21.11 -3.26
N PRO A 162 12.53 -20.38 -2.84
CA PRO A 162 11.32 -20.25 -3.64
C PRO A 162 11.59 -19.46 -4.91
N SER A 163 10.83 -19.78 -5.96
CA SER A 163 10.84 -19.08 -7.24
C SER A 163 10.05 -17.78 -7.17
N GLU A 164 10.52 -16.74 -7.87
CA GLU A 164 9.76 -15.51 -8.13
C GLU A 164 8.92 -15.70 -9.40
N VAL A 165 7.62 -15.44 -9.32
CA VAL A 165 6.69 -15.54 -10.44
C VAL A 165 6.16 -14.17 -10.76
N ARG A 166 6.39 -13.70 -12.01
CA ARG A 166 5.86 -12.44 -12.51
C ARG A 166 4.58 -12.68 -13.28
N ILE A 167 3.53 -11.97 -12.91
CA ILE A 167 2.19 -12.12 -13.47
C ILE A 167 1.73 -10.78 -14.03
N GLY A 168 1.56 -10.70 -15.33
CA GLY A 168 1.00 -9.53 -16.01
C GLY A 168 -0.52 -9.50 -15.85
N LEU A 169 -1.04 -8.36 -15.40
CA LEU A 169 -2.47 -8.08 -15.34
C LEU A 169 -2.94 -7.38 -16.62
N ALA A 170 -4.25 -7.42 -16.89
CA ALA A 170 -4.85 -6.76 -18.06
C ALA A 170 -4.60 -5.25 -18.13
N SER A 171 -4.24 -4.61 -17.01
CA SER A 171 -3.94 -3.18 -16.87
C SER A 171 -2.49 -2.80 -17.20
N SER A 172 -1.67 -3.67 -17.75
CA SER A 172 -0.21 -3.51 -17.86
C SER A 172 0.51 -3.38 -16.51
N GLN A 173 -0.16 -3.69 -15.41
CA GLN A 173 0.48 -3.82 -14.09
C GLN A 173 1.00 -5.26 -13.95
N THR A 174 2.11 -5.40 -13.24
CA THR A 174 2.71 -6.71 -12.96
C THR A 174 2.66 -7.01 -11.47
N LEU A 175 2.25 -8.22 -11.12
CA LEU A 175 2.40 -8.79 -9.79
C LEU A 175 3.64 -9.67 -9.71
N CYS A 176 4.28 -9.66 -8.55
CA CYS A 176 5.36 -10.55 -8.19
C CYS A 176 4.89 -11.44 -7.04
N ALA A 177 4.77 -12.74 -7.27
CA ALA A 177 4.50 -13.74 -6.25
C ALA A 177 5.75 -14.57 -5.97
N VAL A 178 5.80 -15.19 -4.80
CA VAL A 178 6.88 -16.12 -4.42
C VAL A 178 6.25 -17.47 -4.10
N ALA A 179 6.72 -18.51 -4.77
CA ALA A 179 6.17 -19.86 -4.62
C ALA A 179 7.27 -20.93 -4.66
N GLU A 180 7.08 -22.02 -3.91
CA GLU A 180 7.99 -23.14 -3.94
C GLU A 180 7.95 -23.82 -5.32
N PRO A 181 9.12 -24.22 -5.89
CA PRO A 181 9.19 -24.84 -7.20
C PRO A 181 8.31 -26.07 -7.35
N ASP A 182 8.24 -26.90 -6.30
CA ASP A 182 7.43 -28.10 -6.32
C ASP A 182 5.93 -27.80 -6.30
N HIS A 183 5.54 -26.70 -5.66
CA HIS A 183 4.15 -26.21 -5.72
C HIS A 183 3.75 -25.76 -7.11
N LEU A 184 4.63 -25.00 -7.80
CA LEU A 184 4.41 -24.58 -9.20
C LEU A 184 4.28 -25.79 -10.14
N LYS A 185 5.12 -26.82 -9.97
CA LYS A 185 5.04 -28.06 -10.75
C LYS A 185 3.73 -28.80 -10.48
N ALA A 186 3.33 -28.93 -9.21
CA ALA A 186 2.07 -29.60 -8.83
C ALA A 186 0.85 -28.92 -9.45
N LEU A 187 0.85 -27.58 -9.49
CA LEU A 187 -0.20 -26.77 -10.12
C LEU A 187 -0.06 -26.65 -11.64
N LYS A 188 1.02 -27.20 -12.22
CA LYS A 188 1.36 -27.09 -13.67
C LYS A 188 1.46 -25.64 -14.17
N ILE A 189 1.85 -24.72 -13.29
CA ILE A 189 2.06 -23.31 -13.62
C ILE A 189 3.42 -23.13 -14.30
N LYS A 190 3.42 -22.49 -15.46
CA LYS A 190 4.61 -22.18 -16.27
C LYS A 190 4.45 -20.82 -16.94
N ALA A 191 5.49 -20.31 -17.53
CA ALA A 191 5.42 -19.10 -18.36
C ALA A 191 4.33 -19.27 -19.44
N GLY A 192 3.50 -18.25 -19.62
CA GLY A 192 2.31 -18.24 -20.47
C GLY A 192 1.05 -18.85 -19.86
N SER A 193 1.11 -19.42 -18.66
CA SER A 193 -0.10 -19.92 -17.96
C SER A 193 -0.99 -18.76 -17.52
N GLU A 194 -2.30 -18.88 -17.75
CA GLU A 194 -3.29 -18.04 -17.08
C GLU A 194 -3.45 -18.54 -15.64
N VAL A 195 -3.39 -17.62 -14.69
CA VAL A 195 -3.47 -17.91 -13.25
C VAL A 195 -4.38 -16.94 -12.53
N LYS A 196 -4.88 -17.39 -11.39
CA LYS A 196 -5.50 -16.53 -10.38
C LYS A 196 -4.51 -16.30 -9.25
N VAL A 197 -4.49 -15.08 -8.77
CA VAL A 197 -3.68 -14.65 -7.63
C VAL A 197 -4.62 -14.26 -6.52
N GLN A 198 -4.63 -15.04 -5.42
CA GLN A 198 -5.48 -14.72 -4.27
C GLN A 198 -4.67 -14.26 -3.07
N PHE A 199 -5.29 -13.41 -2.25
CA PHE A 199 -4.73 -12.91 -1.00
C PHE A 199 -5.83 -12.33 -0.10
N ALA A 200 -5.62 -12.39 1.21
CA ALA A 200 -6.57 -11.86 2.17
C ALA A 200 -6.65 -10.32 2.11
N PRO A 201 -7.83 -9.69 2.30
CA PRO A 201 -7.96 -8.24 2.40
C PRO A 201 -7.08 -7.61 3.48
N SER A 202 -6.82 -8.31 4.57
CA SER A 202 -5.94 -7.87 5.67
C SER A 202 -4.44 -7.89 5.33
N TYR A 203 -4.05 -8.47 4.19
CA TYR A 203 -2.66 -8.49 3.72
C TYR A 203 -2.30 -7.28 2.85
N VAL A 204 -3.26 -6.40 2.62
CA VAL A 204 -3.04 -5.20 1.83
C VAL A 204 -2.81 -4.01 2.76
N LEU A 205 -1.68 -3.33 2.58
CA LEU A 205 -1.42 -2.05 3.21
C LEU A 205 -1.84 -0.93 2.25
N ILE A 206 -2.37 0.15 2.77
CA ILE A 206 -2.67 1.36 1.99
C ILE A 206 -1.62 2.43 2.27
N GLY A 207 -1.13 3.04 1.20
CA GLY A 207 -0.35 4.27 1.24
C GLY A 207 -1.04 5.35 0.39
N THR A 208 -1.04 6.58 0.87
CA THR A 208 -1.47 7.76 0.12
C THR A 208 -0.25 8.52 -0.38
N PRO A 209 -0.29 9.16 -1.56
CA PRO A 209 0.71 10.15 -1.92
C PRO A 209 0.66 11.31 -0.90
N LEU A 210 1.82 11.92 -0.65
CA LEU A 210 1.93 13.10 0.21
C LEU A 210 1.30 14.32 -0.48
#